data_5d34ddc5a4077ba53cd608a980b5715b
#
_entry.id   5d34ddc5a4077ba53cd608a980b5715b
#
_cell.length_a   1.000
_cell.length_b   1.000
_cell.length_c   1.000
_cell.angle_alpha   90.00
_cell.angle_beta   90.00
_cell.angle_gamma   90.00
#
_symmetry.space_group_name_H-M   'P 1'
#
loop_
_entity.id
_entity.type
_entity.pdbx_description
1 polymer ?
#
loop_
_entity_poly.entity_id
_entity_poly.type
_entity_poly.pdbx_seq_one_letter_code
_entity_poly.pdbx_strand_id
1 'polypeptide(L)'
;MLTRMFFFIAFFLLLDFYLFTSISPVFNKGSFSNKIFNITYWVISAIIYAIIIFVFINFNKRTPSVHFNNEILISSFMFIVFISKFFALIPLVVDDILRIFRFIGQFIVTDLKRENIFDIDRLKFLKKTSLFIGSTFFITMLGGILFGRYNFKTKNINLKLENWSSK
;
A
#
# COMPACT_ATOMS: atom_id res chain seq x y z
N MET A 1 21.40 5.73 12.07
CA MET A 1 20.71 4.85 11.11
C MET A 1 19.54 4.11 11.74
N LEU A 2 19.72 3.45 12.88
CA LEU A 2 18.65 2.76 13.64
C LEU A 2 17.45 3.64 13.99
N THR A 3 17.69 4.88 14.39
CA THR A 3 16.63 5.83 14.76
C THR A 3 15.69 6.13 13.59
N ARG A 4 16.24 6.34 12.39
CA ARG A 4 15.43 6.57 11.17
C ARG A 4 14.58 5.35 10.80
N MET A 5 15.13 4.15 10.95
CA MET A 5 14.42 2.89 10.73
C MET A 5 13.27 2.74 11.73
N PHE A 6 13.50 3.05 13.00
CA PHE A 6 12.47 2.98 14.03
C PHE A 6 11.28 3.91 13.71
N PHE A 7 11.55 5.16 13.34
CA PHE A 7 10.49 6.09 12.92
C PHE A 7 9.73 5.60 11.70
N PHE A 8 10.43 5.02 10.71
CA PHE A 8 9.80 4.46 9.52
C PHE A 8 8.86 3.30 9.87
N ILE A 9 9.34 2.33 10.65
CA ILE A 9 8.52 1.18 11.08
C ILE A 9 7.34 1.65 11.93
N ALA A 10 7.55 2.56 12.88
CA ALA A 10 6.50 3.09 13.73
C ALA A 10 5.42 3.81 12.91
N PHE A 11 5.81 4.61 11.93
CA PHE A 11 4.88 5.29 11.03
C PHE A 11 4.02 4.29 10.24
N PHE A 12 4.64 3.26 9.65
CA PHE A 12 3.89 2.25 8.90
C PHE A 12 3.03 1.36 9.79
N LEU A 13 3.44 1.07 11.01
CA LEU A 13 2.60 0.38 11.99
C LEU A 13 1.35 1.20 12.35
N LEU A 14 1.48 2.51 12.52
CA LEU A 14 0.32 3.39 12.74
C LEU A 14 -0.64 3.38 11.54
N LEU A 15 -0.11 3.43 10.30
CA LEU A 15 -0.92 3.30 9.10
C LEU A 15 -1.64 1.95 9.03
N ASP A 16 -0.95 0.86 9.35
CA ASP A 16 -1.55 -0.47 9.37
C ASP A 16 -2.64 -0.59 10.42
N PHE A 17 -2.42 -0.05 11.61
CA PHE A 17 -3.43 -0.03 12.66
C PHE A 17 -4.66 0.78 12.25
N TYR A 18 -4.47 1.95 11.64
CA TYR A 18 -5.57 2.77 11.14
C TYR A 18 -6.36 2.05 10.03
N LEU A 19 -5.67 1.46 9.04
CA LEU A 19 -6.32 0.66 7.98
C LEU A 19 -7.10 -0.52 8.57
N PHE A 20 -6.49 -1.26 9.48
CA PHE A 20 -7.11 -2.41 10.13
C PHE A 20 -8.39 -2.03 10.87
N THR A 21 -8.33 -1.00 11.71
CA THR A 21 -9.49 -0.53 12.49
C THR A 21 -10.60 0.01 11.59
N SER A 22 -10.24 0.63 10.47
CA SER A 22 -11.20 1.17 9.51
C SER A 22 -11.86 0.09 8.65
N ILE A 23 -11.11 -0.93 8.23
CA ILE A 23 -11.60 -1.97 7.31
C ILE A 23 -12.26 -3.15 8.05
N SER A 24 -11.75 -3.53 9.23
CA SER A 24 -12.28 -4.68 10.00
C SER A 24 -13.80 -4.68 10.18
N PRO A 25 -14.48 -3.54 10.41
CA PRO A 25 -15.95 -3.52 10.54
C PRO A 25 -16.72 -3.79 9.24
N VAL A 26 -16.07 -3.86 8.08
CA VAL A 26 -16.73 -4.27 6.81
C VAL A 26 -17.17 -5.73 6.89
N PHE A 27 -16.39 -6.53 7.62
CA PHE A 27 -16.71 -7.92 7.88
C PHE A 27 -17.60 -8.01 9.12
N ASN A 28 -18.68 -8.81 9.06
CA ASN A 28 -19.62 -8.95 10.16
C ASN A 28 -18.90 -9.39 11.45
N LYS A 29 -19.04 -8.61 12.51
CA LYS A 29 -18.47 -8.93 13.82
C LYS A 29 -18.98 -10.30 14.29
N GLY A 30 -18.04 -11.16 14.70
CA GLY A 30 -18.37 -12.53 15.17
C GLY A 30 -18.44 -13.58 14.06
N SER A 31 -18.44 -13.20 12.78
CA SER A 31 -18.38 -14.15 11.67
C SER A 31 -16.99 -14.79 11.56
N PHE A 32 -16.96 -16.04 11.09
CA PHE A 32 -15.73 -16.76 10.74
C PHE A 32 -14.85 -15.94 9.76
N SER A 33 -15.48 -15.27 8.80
CA SER A 33 -14.82 -14.38 7.84
C SER A 33 -14.05 -13.23 8.53
N ASN A 34 -14.60 -12.63 9.60
CA ASN A 34 -13.91 -11.57 10.32
C ASN A 34 -12.69 -12.10 11.10
N LYS A 35 -12.80 -13.30 11.70
CA LYS A 35 -11.65 -13.92 12.38
C LYS A 35 -10.52 -14.24 11.41
N ILE A 36 -10.84 -14.81 10.25
CA ILE A 36 -9.85 -15.09 9.20
C ILE A 36 -9.20 -13.81 8.74
N PHE A 37 -9.98 -12.77 8.41
CA PHE A 37 -9.45 -11.48 7.97
C PHE A 37 -8.47 -10.90 8.99
N ASN A 38 -8.84 -10.86 10.26
CA ASN A 38 -8.01 -10.30 11.33
C ASN A 38 -6.67 -11.05 11.47
N ILE A 39 -6.71 -12.39 11.49
CA ILE A 39 -5.51 -13.20 11.60
C ILE A 39 -4.64 -13.03 10.36
N THR A 40 -5.22 -13.15 9.16
CA THR A 40 -4.49 -13.07 7.90
C THR A 40 -3.83 -11.70 7.72
N TYR A 41 -4.54 -10.62 8.04
CA TYR A 41 -4.02 -9.26 7.95
C TYR A 41 -2.75 -9.07 8.81
N TRP A 42 -2.83 -9.46 10.10
CA TRP A 42 -1.71 -9.31 11.01
C TRP A 42 -0.55 -10.24 10.71
N VAL A 43 -0.83 -11.48 10.27
CA VAL A 43 0.22 -12.42 9.87
C VAL A 43 0.98 -11.90 8.64
N ILE A 44 0.27 -11.42 7.61
CA ILE A 44 0.91 -10.86 6.42
C ILE A 44 1.71 -9.60 6.79
N SER A 45 1.16 -8.69 7.59
CA SER A 45 1.89 -7.49 8.03
C SER A 45 3.13 -7.85 8.84
N ALA A 46 3.04 -8.82 9.76
CA ALA A 46 4.18 -9.28 10.54
C ALA A 46 5.30 -9.88 9.66
N ILE A 47 4.95 -10.69 8.66
CA ILE A 47 5.91 -11.24 7.70
C ILE A 47 6.61 -10.11 6.95
N ILE A 48 5.87 -9.11 6.46
CA ILE A 48 6.44 -7.98 5.74
C ILE A 48 7.43 -7.21 6.63
N TYR A 49 7.06 -6.91 7.88
CA TYR A 49 7.97 -6.24 8.82
C TYR A 49 9.21 -7.09 9.16
N ALA A 50 9.05 -8.40 9.31
CA ALA A 50 10.18 -9.30 9.54
C ALA A 50 11.17 -9.27 8.37
N ILE A 51 10.67 -9.27 7.12
CA ILE A 51 11.50 -9.17 5.92
C ILE A 51 12.21 -7.80 5.87
N ILE A 52 11.53 -6.69 6.21
CA ILE A 52 12.15 -5.35 6.27
C ILE A 52 13.32 -5.33 7.24
N ILE A 53 13.11 -5.85 8.43
CA ILE A 53 14.14 -5.90 9.48
C ILE A 53 15.31 -6.76 9.01
N PHE A 54 15.02 -7.93 8.41
CA PHE A 54 16.04 -8.84 7.88
C PHE A 54 16.88 -8.20 6.77
N VAL A 55 16.25 -7.56 5.80
CA VAL A 55 16.93 -6.86 4.70
C VAL A 55 17.78 -5.72 5.25
N PHE A 56 17.26 -4.96 6.22
CA PHE A 56 17.96 -3.84 6.80
C PHE A 56 19.23 -4.27 7.60
N ILE A 57 19.13 -5.34 8.39
CA ILE A 57 20.27 -5.88 9.16
C ILE A 57 21.37 -6.36 8.21
N ASN A 58 20.99 -7.03 7.13
CA ASN A 58 21.92 -7.56 6.14
C ASN A 58 22.50 -6.48 5.20
N PHE A 59 21.79 -5.38 4.99
CA PHE A 59 22.26 -4.27 4.17
C PHE A 59 23.60 -3.69 4.64
N ASN A 60 23.82 -3.67 5.94
CA ASN A 60 25.06 -3.13 6.56
C ASN A 60 26.28 -4.08 6.47
N LYS A 61 26.06 -5.36 6.09
CA LYS A 61 27.12 -6.39 6.03
C LYS A 61 27.60 -6.68 4.61
N ARG A 62 27.16 -5.90 3.62
CA ARG A 62 27.36 -6.24 2.21
C ARG A 62 28.73 -5.90 1.68
N THR A 63 29.39 -6.90 1.15
CA THR A 63 30.32 -6.80 0.04
C THR A 63 29.55 -6.77 -1.27
N PRO A 64 29.94 -5.99 -2.29
CA PRO A 64 29.25 -5.90 -3.57
C PRO A 64 29.45 -7.21 -4.38
N SER A 65 28.69 -8.24 -4.06
CA SER A 65 28.73 -9.51 -4.80
C SER A 65 27.32 -9.93 -5.25
N VAL A 66 27.21 -10.11 -6.52
CA VAL A 66 26.36 -10.96 -7.41
C VAL A 66 24.88 -11.29 -7.03
N HIS A 67 24.35 -11.04 -5.84
CA HIS A 67 22.96 -11.34 -5.49
C HIS A 67 21.96 -10.17 -5.66
N PHE A 68 22.29 -9.24 -6.51
CA PHE A 68 21.56 -7.98 -6.76
C PHE A 68 20.10 -8.19 -7.19
N ASN A 69 19.80 -9.28 -7.89
CA ASN A 69 18.48 -9.51 -8.46
C ASN A 69 17.37 -9.79 -7.41
N ASN A 70 17.67 -10.63 -6.42
CA ASN A 70 16.66 -11.02 -5.42
C ASN A 70 16.35 -9.89 -4.45
N GLU A 71 17.32 -9.06 -4.15
CA GLU A 71 17.18 -7.91 -3.26
C GLU A 71 16.34 -6.81 -3.87
N ILE A 72 16.53 -6.55 -5.17
CA ILE A 72 15.69 -5.61 -5.92
C ILE A 72 14.25 -6.09 -5.94
N LEU A 73 14.01 -7.39 -6.16
CA LEU A 73 12.66 -7.96 -6.15
C LEU A 73 11.99 -7.81 -4.79
N ILE A 74 12.70 -8.12 -3.71
CA ILE A 74 12.17 -7.99 -2.34
C ILE A 74 11.85 -6.52 -2.03
N SER A 75 12.78 -5.61 -2.33
CA SER A 75 12.58 -4.18 -2.12
C SER A 75 11.41 -3.64 -2.94
N SER A 76 11.29 -4.04 -4.20
CA SER A 76 10.18 -3.65 -5.08
C SER A 76 8.84 -4.18 -4.58
N PHE A 77 8.80 -5.43 -4.12
CA PHE A 77 7.58 -6.00 -3.53
C PHE A 77 7.14 -5.24 -2.28
N MET A 78 8.07 -4.90 -1.39
CA MET A 78 7.78 -4.06 -0.23
C MET A 78 7.23 -2.71 -0.60
N PHE A 79 7.85 -2.05 -1.57
CA PHE A 79 7.40 -0.76 -2.07
C PHE A 79 5.95 -0.82 -2.59
N ILE A 80 5.61 -1.88 -3.35
CA ILE A 80 4.25 -2.11 -3.83
C ILE A 80 3.25 -2.23 -2.67
N VAL A 81 3.58 -3.03 -1.66
CA VAL A 81 2.69 -3.22 -0.50
C VAL A 81 2.42 -1.90 0.20
N PHE A 82 3.46 -1.09 0.44
CA PHE A 82 3.30 0.20 1.10
C PHE A 82 2.52 1.21 0.27
N ILE A 83 2.81 1.30 -1.01
CA ILE A 83 2.07 2.18 -1.93
C ILE A 83 0.60 1.77 -2.01
N SER A 84 0.30 0.48 -2.12
CA SER A 84 -1.08 -0.01 -2.14
C SER A 84 -1.84 0.33 -0.87
N LYS A 85 -1.21 0.19 0.31
CA LYS A 85 -1.79 0.62 1.58
C LYS A 85 -2.03 2.13 1.63
N PHE A 86 -1.11 2.91 1.08
CA PHE A 86 -1.24 4.36 1.02
C PHE A 86 -2.45 4.78 0.15
N PHE A 87 -2.62 4.16 -1.02
CA PHE A 87 -3.78 4.42 -1.86
C PHE A 87 -5.10 3.96 -1.22
N ALA A 88 -5.08 2.86 -0.46
CA ALA A 88 -6.25 2.42 0.30
C ALA A 88 -6.64 3.41 1.41
N LEU A 89 -5.71 4.20 1.94
CA LEU A 89 -6.00 5.22 2.95
C LEU A 89 -6.78 6.41 2.41
N ILE A 90 -6.60 6.77 1.14
CA ILE A 90 -7.17 8.01 0.56
C ILE A 90 -8.69 8.13 0.81
N PRO A 91 -9.53 7.14 0.46
CA PRO A 91 -10.97 7.26 0.69
C PRO A 91 -11.35 7.35 2.17
N LEU A 92 -10.57 6.71 3.07
CA LEU A 92 -10.83 6.72 4.50
C LEU A 92 -10.49 8.08 5.11
N VAL A 93 -9.36 8.66 4.73
CA VAL A 93 -8.94 10.00 5.19
C VAL A 93 -9.92 11.06 4.69
N VAL A 94 -10.38 10.96 3.44
CA VAL A 94 -11.39 11.86 2.89
C VAL A 94 -12.68 11.79 3.71
N ASP A 95 -13.14 10.58 4.09
CA ASP A 95 -14.33 10.45 4.95
C ASP A 95 -14.14 11.09 6.33
N ASP A 96 -12.99 10.86 6.96
CA ASP A 96 -12.68 11.43 8.27
C ASP A 96 -12.61 12.98 8.21
N ILE A 97 -12.00 13.53 7.17
CA ILE A 97 -11.97 14.99 6.93
C ILE A 97 -13.39 15.55 6.76
N LEU A 98 -14.22 14.92 5.92
CA LEU A 98 -15.61 15.34 5.72
C LEU A 98 -16.45 15.23 7.00
N ARG A 99 -16.13 14.26 7.86
CA ARG A 99 -16.78 14.12 9.18
C ARG A 99 -16.41 15.27 10.11
N ILE A 100 -15.13 15.64 10.13
CA ILE A 100 -14.65 16.80 10.91
C ILE A 100 -15.35 18.10 10.43
N PHE A 101 -15.42 18.32 9.12
CA PHE A 101 -16.10 19.51 8.58
C PHE A 101 -17.58 19.55 8.95
N ARG A 102 -18.27 18.42 8.89
CA ARG A 102 -19.68 18.35 9.32
C ARG A 102 -19.84 18.61 10.82
N PHE A 103 -18.94 18.09 11.63
CA PHE A 103 -18.94 18.33 13.06
C PHE A 103 -18.74 19.81 13.39
N ILE A 104 -17.76 20.46 12.75
CA ILE A 104 -17.51 21.91 12.92
C ILE A 104 -18.72 22.73 12.42
N GLY A 105 -19.28 22.38 11.26
CA GLY A 105 -20.45 23.07 10.69
C GLY A 105 -21.67 23.06 11.63
N GLN A 106 -21.87 21.99 12.41
CA GLN A 106 -22.97 21.90 13.39
C GLN A 106 -22.78 22.83 14.59
N PHE A 107 -21.56 23.22 14.92
CA PHE A 107 -21.31 24.23 15.95
C PHE A 107 -21.64 25.66 15.47
N ILE A 108 -21.56 25.89 14.17
CA ILE A 108 -21.76 27.22 13.58
C ILE A 108 -23.24 27.49 13.26
N VAL A 109 -23.98 26.45 12.90
CA VAL A 109 -25.38 26.55 12.48
C VAL A 109 -26.28 25.86 13.52
N THR A 110 -26.83 26.66 14.42
CA THR A 110 -27.64 26.20 15.58
C THR A 110 -29.00 25.62 15.18
N ASP A 111 -29.47 25.83 13.95
CA ASP A 111 -30.83 25.52 13.47
C ASP A 111 -30.94 24.31 12.52
N LEU A 112 -29.84 23.64 12.17
CA LEU A 112 -29.95 22.45 11.35
C LEU A 112 -30.36 21.26 12.22
N LYS A 113 -31.53 20.68 11.91
CA LYS A 113 -31.95 19.38 12.42
C LYS A 113 -30.74 18.45 12.49
N ARG A 114 -30.50 17.83 13.63
CA ARG A 114 -29.50 16.78 13.83
C ARG A 114 -29.77 15.64 12.83
N GLU A 115 -29.44 15.82 11.58
CA GLU A 115 -29.32 14.71 10.65
C GLU A 115 -28.20 13.81 11.18
N ASN A 116 -28.49 12.52 11.24
CA ASN A 116 -27.57 11.52 11.73
C ASN A 116 -26.23 11.67 11.02
N ILE A 117 -25.21 12.18 11.73
CA ILE A 117 -23.84 12.40 11.25
C ILE A 117 -23.25 11.07 10.71
N PHE A 118 -23.82 9.96 11.13
CA PHE A 118 -23.41 8.62 10.77
C PHE A 118 -24.36 8.02 9.73
N ASP A 119 -24.10 8.33 8.46
CA ASP A 119 -24.65 7.52 7.37
C ASP A 119 -23.85 6.22 7.30
N ILE A 120 -24.41 5.16 7.92
CA ILE A 120 -23.79 3.84 8.05
C ILE A 120 -23.51 3.23 6.67
N ASP A 121 -24.39 3.49 5.70
CA ASP A 121 -24.25 2.91 4.36
C ASP A 121 -23.15 3.61 3.56
N ARG A 122 -23.02 4.92 3.69
CA ARG A 122 -21.91 5.68 3.13
C ARG A 122 -20.57 5.24 3.72
N LEU A 123 -20.49 5.04 5.03
CA LEU A 123 -19.27 4.56 5.67
C LEU A 123 -18.87 3.18 5.19
N LYS A 124 -19.83 2.26 5.05
CA LYS A 124 -19.60 0.92 4.49
C LYS A 124 -19.14 0.99 3.04
N PHE A 125 -19.73 1.89 2.24
CA PHE A 125 -19.33 2.11 0.86
C PHE A 125 -17.88 2.58 0.77
N LEU A 126 -17.49 3.62 1.52
CA LEU A 126 -16.12 4.16 1.49
C LEU A 126 -15.08 3.14 1.94
N LYS A 127 -15.39 2.33 2.95
CA LYS A 127 -14.52 1.23 3.39
C LYS A 127 -14.34 0.15 2.32
N LYS A 128 -15.41 -0.23 1.62
CA LYS A 128 -15.33 -1.17 0.49
C LYS A 128 -14.53 -0.58 -0.67
N THR A 129 -14.75 0.69 -0.97
CA THR A 129 -14.00 1.42 -2.02
C THR A 129 -12.52 1.51 -1.69
N SER A 130 -12.15 1.77 -0.45
CA SER A 130 -10.77 1.75 0.03
C SER A 130 -10.10 0.40 -0.23
N LEU A 131 -10.77 -0.69 0.12
CA LEU A 131 -10.27 -2.04 -0.09
C LEU A 131 -10.12 -2.36 -1.58
N PHE A 132 -11.08 -1.94 -2.40
CA PHE A 132 -11.05 -2.10 -3.85
C PHE A 132 -9.88 -1.32 -4.49
N ILE A 133 -9.70 -0.05 -4.14
CA ILE A 133 -8.61 0.78 -4.64
C ILE A 133 -7.26 0.17 -4.25
N GLY A 134 -7.05 -0.14 -2.98
CA GLY A 134 -5.80 -0.72 -2.50
C GLY A 134 -5.47 -2.04 -3.18
N SER A 135 -6.45 -2.94 -3.35
CA SER A 135 -6.25 -4.21 -4.05
C SER A 135 -5.96 -4.03 -5.54
N THR A 136 -6.64 -3.10 -6.21
CA THR A 136 -6.40 -2.79 -7.62
C THR A 136 -4.96 -2.29 -7.84
N PHE A 137 -4.51 -1.34 -7.03
CA PHE A 137 -3.13 -0.85 -7.09
C PHE A 137 -2.12 -1.97 -6.82
N PHE A 138 -2.37 -2.80 -5.83
CA PHE A 138 -1.50 -3.94 -5.52
C PHE A 138 -1.37 -4.90 -6.69
N ILE A 139 -2.48 -5.32 -7.27
CA ILE A 139 -2.52 -6.26 -8.40
C ILE A 139 -1.86 -5.65 -9.64
N THR A 140 -2.17 -4.39 -9.96
CA THR A 140 -1.61 -3.71 -11.13
C THR A 140 -0.10 -3.56 -11.03
N MET A 141 0.41 -3.12 -9.89
CA MET A 141 1.85 -2.97 -9.67
C MET A 141 2.58 -4.31 -9.63
N LEU A 142 1.98 -5.31 -8.97
CA LEU A 142 2.54 -6.67 -8.95
C LEU A 142 2.62 -7.24 -10.37
N GLY A 143 1.57 -7.07 -11.16
CA GLY A 143 1.54 -7.45 -12.57
C GLY A 143 2.62 -6.75 -13.37
N GLY A 144 2.82 -5.44 -13.16
CA GLY A 144 3.90 -4.67 -13.80
C GLY A 144 5.29 -5.23 -13.52
N ILE A 145 5.58 -5.65 -12.28
CA ILE A 145 6.88 -6.24 -11.94
C ILE A 145 7.03 -7.66 -12.53
N LEU A 146 5.99 -8.49 -12.42
CA LEU A 146 6.08 -9.89 -12.88
C LEU A 146 6.14 -10.01 -14.39
N PHE A 147 5.33 -9.22 -15.11
CA PHE A 147 5.25 -9.30 -16.58
C PHE A 147 6.09 -8.25 -17.29
N GLY A 148 6.20 -7.03 -16.75
CA GLY A 148 6.94 -5.94 -17.40
C GLY A 148 8.44 -6.17 -17.44
N ARG A 149 9.01 -6.84 -16.43
CA ARG A 149 10.45 -7.10 -16.32
C ARG A 149 10.99 -7.99 -17.46
N TYR A 150 10.16 -8.87 -18.01
CA TYR A 150 10.58 -9.85 -19.03
C TYR A 150 10.05 -9.53 -20.43
N ASN A 151 9.31 -8.43 -20.61
CA ASN A 151 8.69 -8.07 -21.88
C ASN A 151 9.63 -7.17 -22.72
N PHE A 152 10.82 -7.67 -23.02
CA PHE A 152 11.76 -6.98 -23.91
C PHE A 152 11.36 -7.24 -25.38
N LYS A 153 11.08 -6.17 -26.12
CA LYS A 153 10.92 -6.22 -27.58
C LYS A 153 12.23 -5.79 -28.24
N THR A 154 12.92 -6.71 -28.89
CA THR A 154 14.08 -6.39 -29.74
C THR A 154 13.60 -5.82 -31.06
N LYS A 155 14.06 -4.61 -31.40
CA LYS A 155 13.80 -4.00 -32.70
C LYS A 155 15.12 -3.97 -33.47
N ASN A 156 15.21 -4.73 -34.57
CA ASN A 156 16.34 -4.69 -35.45
C ASN A 156 16.27 -3.43 -36.32
N ILE A 157 17.27 -2.56 -36.23
CA ILE A 157 17.39 -1.36 -37.04
C ILE A 157 18.60 -1.56 -37.94
N ASN A 158 18.38 -1.62 -39.25
CA ASN A 158 19.45 -1.65 -40.23
C ASN A 158 19.92 -0.21 -40.48
N LEU A 159 21.09 0.13 -39.98
CA LEU A 159 21.75 1.41 -40.22
C LEU A 159 22.67 1.23 -41.42
N LYS A 160 22.40 1.93 -42.54
CA LYS A 160 23.35 2.08 -43.66
C LYS A 160 24.24 3.26 -43.32
N LEU A 161 25.50 2.99 -43.00
CA LEU A 161 26.54 4.01 -42.83
C LEU A 161 27.28 4.18 -44.15
N GLU A 162 27.08 5.32 -44.80
CA GLU A 162 27.63 5.60 -46.13
C GLU A 162 29.18 5.70 -46.18
N ASN A 163 29.88 5.85 -45.08
CA ASN A 163 31.32 6.02 -45.01
C ASN A 163 32.02 5.02 -44.07
N TRP A 164 31.46 3.84 -43.87
CA TRP A 164 32.15 2.81 -43.11
C TRP A 164 33.16 2.08 -43.98
N SER A 165 34.44 2.46 -43.86
CA SER A 165 35.54 1.74 -44.50
C SER A 165 35.62 0.33 -43.89
N SER A 166 35.30 -0.69 -44.66
CA SER A 166 35.64 -2.07 -44.38
C SER A 166 37.16 -2.26 -44.48
N LYS A 167 37.84 -2.26 -43.31
CA LYS A 167 39.21 -2.78 -43.22
C LYS A 167 39.14 -4.23 -42.84
#